data_8f8db5e099dc02eebc704b177efcffcb
#
_entry.id   8f8db5e099dc02eebc704b177efcffcb
#
_cell.length_a   1.000
_cell.length_b   1.000
_cell.length_c   1.000
_cell.angle_alpha   90.00
_cell.angle_beta   90.00
_cell.angle_gamma   90.00
#
_symmetry.space_group_name_H-M   'P 1'
#
loop_
_entity.id
_entity.type
_entity.pdbx_description
1 polymer ?
#
loop_
_entity_poly.entity_id
_entity_poly.type
_entity_poly.pdbx_seq_one_letter_code
_entity_poly.pdbx_strand_id
1 'polypeptide(L)'
;SAAVFLIAGVMSPSTAIQSVNWNILMMISGTMILVHYFIDSKMPNKLADILLDKSKNMMMVIIFMSLFSGFISAFVDNVATVLMVAPVGLAICRKLDVSPVPMTLSIAVSSNLQGAATLVGDTTSMMLASYAKMDFSSFFVFHGKPGIFFAVELGALATVPVMMILFRRYRQPVAAEEYTEVKNLVPTYMLVGLVATLIFVSFFPNKPDITNGAICITFAVVSIIFDYAKTRDGDRTIAA
;
A
#
# COMPACT_ATOMS: atom_id res chain seq x y z
N SER A 1 21.50 -18.15 0.47
CA SER A 1 20.58 -18.14 1.54
C SER A 1 19.95 -19.52 1.78
N ALA A 2 18.64 -19.78 1.67
CA ALA A 2 18.05 -21.08 2.02
C ALA A 2 18.70 -22.27 1.30
N ALA A 3 19.03 -22.13 0.00
CA ALA A 3 19.73 -23.17 -0.76
C ALA A 3 21.11 -23.54 -0.15
N VAL A 4 21.85 -22.56 0.37
CA VAL A 4 23.14 -22.79 1.03
C VAL A 4 22.98 -23.63 2.30
N PHE A 5 21.94 -23.34 3.11
CA PHE A 5 21.65 -24.12 4.32
C PHE A 5 21.23 -25.57 4.01
N LEU A 6 20.50 -25.78 2.91
CA LEU A 6 20.15 -27.13 2.44
C LEU A 6 21.39 -27.90 1.96
N ILE A 7 22.24 -27.26 1.15
CA ILE A 7 23.48 -27.88 0.62
C ILE A 7 24.48 -28.16 1.75
N ALA A 8 24.58 -27.26 2.73
CA ALA A 8 25.44 -27.42 3.90
C ALA A 8 24.90 -28.45 4.91
N GLY A 9 23.75 -29.07 4.68
CA GLY A 9 23.17 -30.08 5.55
C GLY A 9 22.71 -29.57 6.91
N VAL A 10 22.60 -28.24 7.08
CA VAL A 10 22.12 -27.60 8.31
C VAL A 10 20.62 -27.80 8.50
N MET A 11 19.88 -27.95 7.40
CA MET A 11 18.44 -28.12 7.38
C MET A 11 18.03 -29.19 6.37
N SER A 12 17.11 -30.08 6.74
CA SER A 12 16.55 -31.05 5.80
C SER A 12 15.54 -30.40 4.86
N PRO A 13 15.34 -30.89 3.61
CA PRO A 13 14.31 -30.36 2.71
C PRO A 13 12.91 -30.39 3.31
N SER A 14 12.55 -31.42 4.07
CA SER A 14 11.27 -31.54 4.75
C SER A 14 11.07 -30.46 5.82
N THR A 15 12.11 -30.21 6.63
CA THR A 15 12.10 -29.14 7.64
C THR A 15 12.00 -27.76 6.99
N ALA A 16 12.67 -27.55 5.86
CA ALA A 16 12.61 -26.31 5.11
C ALA A 16 11.17 -25.99 4.62
N ILE A 17 10.48 -26.98 4.06
CA ILE A 17 9.10 -26.84 3.58
C ILE A 17 8.12 -26.61 4.73
N GLN A 18 8.30 -27.33 5.84
CA GLN A 18 7.47 -27.17 7.05
C GLN A 18 7.66 -25.81 7.73
N SER A 19 8.83 -25.20 7.59
CA SER A 19 9.14 -23.87 8.12
C SER A 19 8.56 -22.73 7.32
N VAL A 20 8.02 -23.00 6.11
CA VAL A 20 7.40 -21.99 5.27
C VAL A 20 6.08 -21.52 5.89
N ASN A 21 5.98 -20.23 6.14
CA ASN A 21 4.72 -19.62 6.60
C ASN A 21 3.82 -19.33 5.38
N TRP A 22 2.96 -20.30 5.07
CA TRP A 22 2.05 -20.20 3.94
C TRP A 22 1.06 -19.05 4.05
N ASN A 23 0.64 -18.69 5.27
CA ASN A 23 -0.24 -17.55 5.50
C ASN A 23 0.39 -16.24 5.01
N ILE A 24 1.66 -15.99 5.37
CA ILE A 24 2.39 -14.80 4.91
C ILE A 24 2.53 -14.80 3.38
N LEU A 25 2.93 -15.92 2.79
CA LEU A 25 3.09 -16.00 1.33
C LEU A 25 1.78 -15.71 0.60
N MET A 26 0.67 -16.24 1.07
CA MET A 26 -0.65 -15.98 0.51
C MET A 26 -1.07 -14.53 0.71
N MET A 27 -0.80 -13.93 1.88
CA MET A 27 -1.07 -12.51 2.11
C MET A 27 -0.28 -11.64 1.13
N ILE A 28 1.03 -11.83 1.02
CA ILE A 28 1.89 -11.06 0.11
C ILE A 28 1.42 -11.21 -1.33
N SER A 29 1.24 -12.44 -1.80
CA SER A 29 0.84 -12.69 -3.18
C SER A 29 -0.55 -12.12 -3.49
N GLY A 30 -1.51 -12.30 -2.59
CA GLY A 30 -2.87 -11.82 -2.75
C GLY A 30 -2.95 -10.30 -2.77
N THR A 31 -2.28 -9.63 -1.83
CA THR A 31 -2.25 -8.17 -1.78
C THR A 31 -1.52 -7.57 -2.98
N MET A 32 -0.39 -8.13 -3.41
CA MET A 32 0.34 -7.64 -4.58
C MET A 32 -0.48 -7.71 -5.87
N ILE A 33 -1.22 -8.79 -6.09
CA ILE A 33 -2.12 -8.92 -7.24
C ILE A 33 -3.22 -7.84 -7.19
N LEU A 34 -3.85 -7.66 -6.03
CA LEU A 34 -4.91 -6.67 -5.86
C LEU A 34 -4.41 -5.23 -6.10
N VAL A 35 -3.23 -4.93 -5.56
CA VAL A 35 -2.55 -3.65 -5.71
C VAL A 35 -2.19 -3.37 -7.17
N HIS A 36 -1.75 -4.39 -7.93
CA HIS A 36 -1.47 -4.26 -9.35
C HIS A 36 -2.72 -3.73 -10.10
N TYR A 37 -3.87 -4.35 -9.91
CA TYR A 37 -5.14 -3.88 -10.50
C TYR A 37 -5.57 -2.49 -10.00
N PHE A 38 -5.30 -2.18 -8.74
CA PHE A 38 -5.58 -0.86 -8.18
C PHE A 38 -4.74 0.23 -8.84
N ILE A 39 -3.45 -0.03 -9.11
CA ILE A 39 -2.57 0.88 -9.85
C ILE A 39 -3.06 1.06 -11.28
N ASP A 40 -3.38 -0.03 -11.99
CA ASP A 40 -3.87 -0.01 -13.36
C ASP A 40 -5.19 0.73 -13.53
N SER A 41 -6.01 0.81 -12.48
CA SER A 41 -7.26 1.57 -12.46
C SER A 41 -7.06 3.08 -12.59
N LYS A 42 -5.84 3.59 -12.37
CA LYS A 42 -5.47 5.01 -12.26
C LYS A 42 -6.20 5.79 -11.16
N MET A 43 -6.88 5.09 -10.26
CA MET A 43 -7.55 5.74 -9.12
C MET A 43 -6.57 6.50 -8.21
N PRO A 44 -5.38 5.96 -7.90
CA PRO A 44 -4.39 6.70 -7.11
C PRO A 44 -3.93 8.00 -7.78
N ASN A 45 -3.77 8.00 -9.10
CA ASN A 45 -3.40 9.21 -9.85
C ASN A 45 -4.50 10.29 -9.72
N LYS A 46 -5.77 9.90 -9.86
CA LYS A 46 -6.89 10.82 -9.65
C LYS A 46 -6.93 11.42 -8.24
N LEU A 47 -6.66 10.59 -7.22
CA LEU A 47 -6.58 11.08 -5.84
C LEU A 47 -5.44 12.08 -5.66
N ALA A 48 -4.28 11.83 -6.29
CA ALA A 48 -3.16 12.76 -6.29
C ALA A 48 -3.52 14.08 -6.99
N ASP A 49 -4.22 14.05 -8.13
CA ASP A 49 -4.67 15.26 -8.85
C ASP A 49 -5.61 16.12 -7.98
N ILE A 50 -6.53 15.50 -7.25
CA ILE A 50 -7.42 16.20 -6.30
C ILE A 50 -6.61 16.90 -5.18
N LEU A 51 -5.53 16.27 -4.71
CA LEU A 51 -4.66 16.87 -3.70
C LEU A 51 -3.85 18.05 -4.26
N LEU A 52 -3.42 17.94 -5.52
CA LEU A 52 -2.75 19.03 -6.23
C LEU A 52 -3.62 20.27 -6.34
N ASP A 53 -4.86 20.11 -6.71
CA ASP A 53 -5.84 21.21 -6.83
C ASP A 53 -6.02 22.00 -5.52
N LYS A 54 -5.92 21.31 -4.39
CA LYS A 54 -6.01 21.91 -3.07
C LYS A 54 -4.72 22.59 -2.59
N SER A 55 -3.63 22.42 -3.35
CA SER A 55 -2.30 22.88 -2.95
C SER A 55 -2.02 24.27 -3.51
N LYS A 56 -1.71 25.23 -2.65
CA LYS A 56 -1.43 26.62 -3.04
C LYS A 56 0.01 26.84 -3.51
N ASN A 57 0.93 26.00 -3.08
CA ASN A 57 2.37 26.12 -3.39
C ASN A 57 3.05 24.75 -3.33
N MET A 58 4.29 24.70 -3.89
CA MET A 58 5.08 23.47 -3.99
C MET A 58 5.35 22.82 -2.61
N MET A 59 5.54 23.57 -1.55
CA MET A 59 5.71 23.02 -0.19
C MET A 59 4.48 22.20 0.22
N MET A 60 3.26 22.73 -0.01
CA MET A 60 2.03 22.01 0.31
C MET A 60 1.86 20.76 -0.57
N VAL A 61 2.27 20.82 -1.84
CA VAL A 61 2.28 19.64 -2.72
C VAL A 61 3.17 18.54 -2.14
N ILE A 62 4.41 18.86 -1.74
CA ILE A 62 5.32 17.88 -1.14
C ILE A 62 4.70 17.25 0.11
N ILE A 63 4.13 18.06 1.01
CA ILE A 63 3.50 17.58 2.23
C ILE A 63 2.28 16.70 1.92
N PHE A 64 1.39 17.15 1.06
CA PHE A 64 0.18 16.38 0.73
C PHE A 64 0.50 15.09 -0.01
N MET A 65 1.42 15.10 -0.96
CA MET A 65 1.86 13.90 -1.66
C MET A 65 2.56 12.90 -0.73
N SER A 66 3.32 13.41 0.24
CA SER A 66 3.95 12.61 1.28
C SER A 66 2.91 11.94 2.19
N LEU A 67 1.95 12.71 2.72
CA LEU A 67 0.88 12.18 3.57
C LEU A 67 -0.03 11.22 2.79
N PHE A 68 -0.32 11.53 1.54
CA PHE A 68 -1.09 10.66 0.66
C PHE A 68 -0.39 9.33 0.41
N SER A 69 0.91 9.39 0.09
CA SER A 69 1.74 8.20 -0.08
C SER A 69 1.73 7.33 1.18
N GLY A 70 1.89 7.95 2.35
CA GLY A 70 1.80 7.24 3.63
C GLY A 70 0.42 6.61 3.84
N PHE A 71 -0.65 7.36 3.64
CA PHE A 71 -2.01 6.86 3.80
C PHE A 71 -2.29 5.64 2.88
N ILE A 72 -1.89 5.71 1.63
CA ILE A 72 -2.01 4.57 0.71
C ILE A 72 -1.14 3.40 1.20
N SER A 73 0.08 3.67 1.64
CA SER A 73 1.03 2.64 2.09
C SER A 73 0.59 1.90 3.37
N ALA A 74 -0.29 2.49 4.15
CA ALA A 74 -0.90 1.78 5.28
C ALA A 74 -1.73 0.54 4.84
N PHE A 75 -2.17 0.49 3.58
CA PHE A 75 -3.01 -0.59 3.04
C PHE A 75 -2.41 -1.26 1.80
N VAL A 76 -1.37 -0.68 1.23
CA VAL A 76 -0.69 -1.10 0.01
C VAL A 76 0.80 -1.15 0.30
N ASP A 77 1.48 -2.18 -0.21
CA ASP A 77 2.93 -2.32 -0.05
C ASP A 77 3.68 -1.01 -0.35
N ASN A 78 4.67 -0.70 0.48
CA ASN A 78 5.42 0.55 0.42
C ASN A 78 6.15 0.75 -0.91
N VAL A 79 6.72 -0.32 -1.50
CA VAL A 79 7.41 -0.25 -2.79
C VAL A 79 6.44 0.07 -3.91
N ALA A 80 5.30 -0.64 -3.95
CA ALA A 80 4.24 -0.41 -4.92
C ALA A 80 3.69 1.02 -4.80
N THR A 81 3.50 1.51 -3.57
CA THR A 81 3.05 2.89 -3.31
C THR A 81 4.03 3.92 -3.85
N VAL A 82 5.34 3.75 -3.60
CA VAL A 82 6.36 4.68 -4.13
C VAL A 82 6.39 4.65 -5.65
N LEU A 83 6.38 3.45 -6.27
CA LEU A 83 6.37 3.31 -7.73
C LEU A 83 5.15 3.96 -8.39
N MET A 84 4.03 4.03 -7.69
CA MET A 84 2.79 4.63 -8.16
C MET A 84 2.76 6.15 -7.96
N VAL A 85 3.15 6.64 -6.79
CA VAL A 85 3.01 8.07 -6.41
C VAL A 85 4.19 8.91 -6.90
N ALA A 86 5.41 8.35 -6.91
CA ALA A 86 6.61 9.08 -7.30
C ALA A 86 6.58 9.60 -8.74
N PRO A 87 6.11 8.87 -9.77
CA PRO A 87 6.00 9.40 -11.12
C PRO A 87 5.14 10.66 -11.23
N VAL A 88 4.03 10.73 -10.46
CA VAL A 88 3.17 11.92 -10.40
C VAL A 88 3.95 13.09 -9.81
N GLY A 89 4.61 12.88 -8.68
CA GLY A 89 5.46 13.89 -8.05
C GLY A 89 6.59 14.38 -8.97
N LEU A 90 7.24 13.45 -9.70
CA LEU A 90 8.29 13.77 -10.67
C LEU A 90 7.78 14.61 -11.84
N ALA A 91 6.59 14.31 -12.37
CA ALA A 91 5.96 15.09 -13.44
C ALA A 91 5.74 16.54 -13.01
N ILE A 92 5.25 16.76 -11.77
CA ILE A 92 5.06 18.08 -11.20
C ILE A 92 6.39 18.81 -11.05
N CYS A 93 7.41 18.15 -10.50
CA CYS A 93 8.73 18.77 -10.34
C CYS A 93 9.34 19.20 -11.68
N ARG A 94 9.21 18.37 -12.72
CA ARG A 94 9.67 18.72 -14.09
C ARG A 94 8.94 19.92 -14.65
N LYS A 95 7.62 20.00 -14.48
CA LYS A 95 6.79 21.10 -14.97
C LYS A 95 7.15 22.43 -14.32
N LEU A 96 7.52 22.41 -13.04
CA LEU A 96 7.87 23.60 -12.26
C LEU A 96 9.38 23.91 -12.26
N ASP A 97 10.18 23.12 -12.97
CA ASP A 97 11.65 23.21 -13.01
C ASP A 97 12.28 23.22 -11.59
N VAL A 98 11.79 22.35 -10.71
CA VAL A 98 12.31 22.20 -9.35
C VAL A 98 12.95 20.82 -9.14
N SER A 99 13.89 20.75 -8.21
CA SER A 99 14.55 19.48 -7.87
C SER A 99 13.53 18.43 -7.41
N PRO A 100 13.55 17.21 -7.99
CA PRO A 100 12.65 16.12 -7.59
C PRO A 100 13.03 15.47 -6.26
N VAL A 101 14.26 15.68 -5.77
CA VAL A 101 14.80 15.00 -4.59
C VAL A 101 13.93 15.20 -3.33
N PRO A 102 13.48 16.42 -2.97
CA PRO A 102 12.63 16.60 -1.80
C PRO A 102 11.30 15.84 -1.90
N MET A 103 10.70 15.84 -3.09
CA MET A 103 9.43 15.17 -3.36
C MET A 103 9.56 13.66 -3.22
N THR A 104 10.50 13.05 -3.95
CA THR A 104 10.68 11.59 -3.96
C THR A 104 11.14 11.06 -2.60
N LEU A 105 12.03 11.78 -1.92
CA LEU A 105 12.49 11.41 -0.59
C LEU A 105 11.33 11.45 0.42
N SER A 106 10.51 12.50 0.41
CA SER A 106 9.37 12.63 1.31
C SER A 106 8.32 11.54 1.08
N ILE A 107 8.02 11.22 -0.18
CA ILE A 107 7.13 10.11 -0.57
C ILE A 107 7.68 8.78 -0.03
N ALA A 108 8.95 8.48 -0.27
CA ALA A 108 9.56 7.22 0.15
C ALA A 108 9.60 7.07 1.68
N VAL A 109 10.01 8.11 2.39
CA VAL A 109 10.08 8.09 3.87
C VAL A 109 8.69 7.92 4.49
N SER A 110 7.69 8.67 3.99
CA SER A 110 6.32 8.59 4.51
C SER A 110 5.67 7.25 4.20
N SER A 111 5.89 6.71 3.00
CA SER A 111 5.43 5.37 2.61
C SER A 111 6.00 4.29 3.53
N ASN A 112 7.32 4.28 3.76
CA ASN A 112 7.95 3.31 4.66
C ASN A 112 7.45 3.45 6.11
N LEU A 113 7.29 4.69 6.61
CA LEU A 113 6.81 4.92 7.96
C LEU A 113 5.41 4.35 8.14
N GLN A 114 4.48 4.70 7.26
CA GLN A 114 3.08 4.32 7.41
C GLN A 114 2.76 2.90 6.92
N GLY A 115 3.62 2.28 6.13
CA GLY A 115 3.52 0.85 5.80
C GLY A 115 3.45 -0.05 7.03
N ALA A 116 4.09 0.35 8.13
CA ALA A 116 4.04 -0.37 9.41
C ALA A 116 2.74 -0.16 10.21
N ALA A 117 1.84 0.73 9.78
CA ALA A 117 0.63 1.08 10.53
C ALA A 117 -0.40 -0.04 10.60
N THR A 118 -0.50 -0.88 9.58
CA THR A 118 -1.49 -1.96 9.51
C THR A 118 -0.88 -3.31 9.16
N LEU A 119 -1.69 -4.35 9.28
CA LEU A 119 -1.31 -5.73 8.95
C LEU A 119 -0.85 -5.90 7.50
N VAL A 120 -1.45 -5.18 6.56
CA VAL A 120 -1.28 -5.40 5.11
C VAL A 120 -0.39 -4.35 4.42
N GLY A 121 0.01 -3.31 5.14
CA GLY A 121 0.78 -2.20 4.56
C GLY A 121 2.23 -2.56 4.23
N ASP A 122 2.84 -3.49 4.97
CA ASP A 122 4.22 -3.92 4.73
C ASP A 122 4.43 -5.40 5.07
N THR A 123 5.36 -6.04 4.38
CA THR A 123 5.77 -7.43 4.64
C THR A 123 6.31 -7.62 6.06
N THR A 124 6.98 -6.62 6.63
CA THR A 124 7.46 -6.66 8.02
C THR A 124 6.32 -6.72 9.02
N SER A 125 5.23 -6.00 8.77
CA SER A 125 4.00 -6.04 9.59
C SER A 125 3.31 -7.41 9.50
N MET A 126 3.27 -8.01 8.32
CA MET A 126 2.74 -9.37 8.13
C MET A 126 3.58 -10.42 8.90
N MET A 127 4.91 -10.28 8.89
CA MET A 127 5.80 -11.15 9.65
C MET A 127 5.59 -10.98 11.16
N LEU A 128 5.55 -9.74 11.65
CA LEU A 128 5.28 -9.44 13.06
C LEU A 128 3.95 -10.06 13.49
N ALA A 129 2.90 -9.84 12.73
CA ALA A 129 1.57 -10.37 13.02
C ALA A 129 1.55 -11.90 13.10
N SER A 130 2.25 -12.57 12.20
CA SER A 130 2.35 -14.03 12.22
C SER A 130 3.09 -14.55 13.45
N TYR A 131 4.20 -13.94 13.84
CA TYR A 131 4.97 -14.34 15.02
C TYR A 131 4.24 -14.04 16.32
N ALA A 132 3.63 -12.86 16.44
CA ALA A 132 2.92 -12.43 17.63
C ALA A 132 1.45 -12.88 17.68
N LYS A 133 1.00 -13.66 16.68
CA LYS A 133 -0.40 -14.09 16.48
C LYS A 133 -1.38 -12.91 16.55
N MET A 134 -1.04 -11.85 15.87
CA MET A 134 -1.83 -10.62 15.79
C MET A 134 -2.78 -10.66 14.59
N ASP A 135 -3.97 -10.14 14.80
CA ASP A 135 -4.97 -9.88 13.75
C ASP A 135 -4.89 -8.45 13.26
N PHE A 136 -5.68 -8.12 12.23
CA PHE A 136 -5.76 -6.76 11.72
C PHE A 136 -6.13 -5.74 12.82
N SER A 137 -7.12 -6.09 13.66
CA SER A 137 -7.54 -5.24 14.79
C SER A 137 -6.48 -5.07 15.87
N SER A 138 -5.54 -6.01 15.99
CA SER A 138 -4.45 -5.95 16.97
C SER A 138 -3.47 -4.81 16.70
N PHE A 139 -3.40 -4.33 15.46
CA PHE A 139 -2.61 -3.14 15.12
C PHE A 139 -3.20 -1.85 15.72
N PHE A 140 -4.51 -1.84 15.98
CA PHE A 140 -5.21 -0.71 16.62
C PHE A 140 -5.29 -0.88 18.13
N VAL A 141 -5.68 -2.08 18.59
CA VAL A 141 -5.79 -2.37 20.03
C VAL A 141 -5.13 -3.72 20.33
N PHE A 142 -4.05 -3.71 21.13
CA PHE A 142 -3.32 -4.90 21.50
C PHE A 142 -3.29 -5.05 23.03
N HIS A 143 -3.85 -6.16 23.54
CA HIS A 143 -3.98 -6.43 24.98
C HIS A 143 -4.62 -5.26 25.78
N GLY A 144 -5.64 -4.61 25.22
CA GLY A 144 -6.34 -3.49 25.86
C GLY A 144 -5.56 -2.15 25.86
N LYS A 145 -4.44 -2.08 25.14
CA LYS A 145 -3.62 -0.86 24.97
C LYS A 145 -3.65 -0.38 23.52
N PRO A 146 -3.41 0.93 23.26
CA PRO A 146 -3.22 1.44 21.91
C PRO A 146 -2.13 0.64 21.18
N GLY A 147 -2.45 0.17 19.97
CA GLY A 147 -1.55 -0.61 19.13
C GLY A 147 -0.54 0.24 18.36
N ILE A 148 0.27 -0.42 17.53
CA ILE A 148 1.34 0.19 16.74
C ILE A 148 0.81 1.26 15.77
N PHE A 149 -0.42 1.14 15.29
CA PHE A 149 -1.08 2.12 14.43
C PHE A 149 -0.96 3.54 15.00
N PHE A 150 -1.32 3.74 16.26
CA PHE A 150 -1.27 5.07 16.88
C PHE A 150 0.15 5.62 17.02
N ALA A 151 1.13 4.77 17.29
CA ALA A 151 2.52 5.18 17.35
C ALA A 151 3.02 5.64 15.97
N VAL A 152 2.66 4.92 14.91
CA VAL A 152 3.02 5.26 13.53
C VAL A 152 2.33 6.55 13.10
N GLU A 153 1.03 6.73 13.40
CA GLU A 153 0.29 7.95 13.07
C GLU A 153 0.84 9.17 13.81
N LEU A 154 1.21 9.04 15.08
CA LEU A 154 1.90 10.11 15.81
C LEU A 154 3.24 10.45 15.16
N GLY A 155 4.00 9.46 14.71
CA GLY A 155 5.21 9.65 13.91
C GLY A 155 4.93 10.40 12.61
N ALA A 156 3.88 10.01 11.87
CA ALA A 156 3.47 10.67 10.64
C ALA A 156 3.07 12.13 10.88
N LEU A 157 2.28 12.40 11.92
CA LEU A 157 1.93 13.77 12.32
C LEU A 157 3.17 14.61 12.69
N ALA A 158 4.15 14.00 13.37
CA ALA A 158 5.39 14.67 13.73
C ALA A 158 6.26 15.00 12.50
N THR A 159 6.15 14.29 11.40
CA THR A 159 6.87 14.62 10.15
C THR A 159 6.36 15.90 9.49
N VAL A 160 5.08 16.27 9.69
CA VAL A 160 4.48 17.46 9.04
C VAL A 160 5.22 18.75 9.42
N PRO A 161 5.40 19.12 10.70
CA PRO A 161 6.15 20.32 11.06
C PRO A 161 7.61 20.27 10.61
N VAL A 162 8.22 19.08 10.62
CA VAL A 162 9.59 18.92 10.10
C VAL A 162 9.63 19.24 8.60
N MET A 163 8.70 18.70 7.80
CA MET A 163 8.60 19.02 6.37
C MET A 163 8.28 20.50 6.12
N MET A 164 7.42 21.12 6.93
CA MET A 164 7.12 22.56 6.82
C MET A 164 8.37 23.43 7.04
N ILE A 165 9.22 23.07 7.99
CA ILE A 165 10.47 23.77 8.25
C ILE A 165 11.48 23.52 7.12
N LEU A 166 11.65 22.27 6.70
CA LEU A 166 12.63 21.83 5.72
C LEU A 166 12.34 22.41 4.33
N PHE A 167 11.07 22.40 3.93
CA PHE A 167 10.64 22.81 2.60
C PHE A 167 10.06 24.23 2.53
N ARG A 168 10.23 25.06 3.55
CA ARG A 168 9.73 26.45 3.61
C ARG A 168 10.16 27.34 2.44
N ARG A 169 11.21 26.97 1.72
CA ARG A 169 11.73 27.70 0.54
C ARG A 169 10.97 27.40 -0.75
N TYR A 170 10.22 26.30 -0.82
CA TYR A 170 9.48 25.85 -2.01
C TYR A 170 8.10 26.52 -2.05
N ARG A 171 8.06 27.81 -2.46
CA ARG A 171 6.84 28.65 -2.49
C ARG A 171 6.29 28.92 -3.87
N GLN A 172 6.82 28.25 -4.91
CA GLN A 172 6.32 28.38 -6.27
C GLN A 172 4.82 28.01 -6.30
N PRO A 173 3.97 28.85 -6.95
CA PRO A 173 2.56 28.52 -7.13
C PRO A 173 2.41 27.29 -8.00
N VAL A 174 1.45 26.44 -7.71
CA VAL A 174 1.14 25.23 -8.47
C VAL A 174 -0.31 25.32 -8.92
N ALA A 175 -0.55 25.01 -10.19
CA ALA A 175 -1.90 24.83 -10.74
C ALA A 175 -2.03 23.43 -11.32
N ALA A 176 -3.12 22.75 -11.02
CA ALA A 176 -3.50 21.52 -11.71
C ALA A 176 -4.16 21.89 -13.05
N GLU A 177 -3.73 21.27 -14.13
CA GLU A 177 -4.25 21.57 -15.48
C GLU A 177 -5.05 20.43 -16.08
N GLU A 178 -4.84 19.20 -15.64
CA GLU A 178 -5.52 18.03 -16.18
C GLU A 178 -5.84 17.03 -15.06
N TYR A 179 -7.05 16.45 -15.10
CA TYR A 179 -7.47 15.39 -14.20
C TYR A 179 -7.33 14.02 -14.88
N THR A 180 -6.77 13.08 -14.14
CA THR A 180 -6.69 11.69 -14.57
C THR A 180 -8.08 11.05 -14.61
N GLU A 181 -8.46 10.49 -15.74
CA GLU A 181 -9.67 9.67 -15.84
C GLU A 181 -9.44 8.28 -15.25
N VAL A 182 -10.33 7.86 -14.35
CA VAL A 182 -10.29 6.53 -13.75
C VAL A 182 -10.85 5.52 -14.74
N LYS A 183 -10.07 4.52 -15.09
CA LYS A 183 -10.48 3.47 -16.03
C LYS A 183 -11.53 2.51 -15.44
N ASN A 184 -11.40 2.20 -14.15
CA ASN A 184 -12.25 1.22 -13.47
C ASN A 184 -12.23 1.43 -11.95
N LEU A 185 -13.39 1.42 -11.32
CA LEU A 185 -13.53 1.57 -9.86
C LEU A 185 -13.53 0.23 -9.11
N VAL A 186 -13.70 -0.88 -9.82
CA VAL A 186 -13.81 -2.21 -9.20
C VAL A 186 -12.57 -2.58 -8.37
N PRO A 187 -11.32 -2.37 -8.82
CA PRO A 187 -10.16 -2.65 -7.99
C PRO A 187 -10.12 -1.86 -6.68
N THR A 188 -10.63 -0.63 -6.69
CA THR A 188 -10.77 0.19 -5.47
C THR A 188 -11.75 -0.44 -4.49
N TYR A 189 -12.92 -0.88 -4.96
CA TYR A 189 -13.89 -1.57 -4.12
C TYR A 189 -13.38 -2.91 -3.60
N MET A 190 -12.60 -3.63 -4.40
CA MET A 190 -11.96 -4.88 -3.98
C MET A 190 -10.93 -4.65 -2.87
N LEU A 191 -10.09 -3.62 -2.99
CA LEU A 191 -9.12 -3.26 -1.95
C LEU A 191 -9.82 -2.84 -0.64
N VAL A 192 -10.83 -1.99 -0.73
CA VAL A 192 -11.64 -1.59 0.44
C VAL A 192 -12.37 -2.80 1.04
N GLY A 193 -12.92 -3.66 0.20
CA GLY A 193 -13.58 -4.89 0.62
C GLY A 193 -12.64 -5.87 1.32
N LEU A 194 -11.40 -6.01 0.83
CA LEU A 194 -10.35 -6.79 1.50
C LEU A 194 -10.12 -6.29 2.92
N VAL A 195 -9.84 -4.99 3.07
CA VAL A 195 -9.58 -4.38 4.39
C VAL A 195 -10.78 -4.54 5.31
N ALA A 196 -12.00 -4.27 4.83
CA ALA A 196 -13.23 -4.45 5.60
C ALA A 196 -13.42 -5.90 6.06
N THR A 197 -13.12 -6.87 5.18
CA THR A 197 -13.21 -8.30 5.51
C THR A 197 -12.18 -8.70 6.56
N LEU A 198 -10.93 -8.22 6.47
CA LEU A 198 -9.90 -8.47 7.47
C LEU A 198 -10.28 -7.89 8.84
N ILE A 199 -10.86 -6.69 8.88
CA ILE A 199 -11.40 -6.08 10.10
C ILE A 199 -12.53 -6.95 10.67
N PHE A 200 -13.50 -7.32 9.84
CA PHE A 200 -14.64 -8.13 10.28
C PHE A 200 -14.20 -9.48 10.84
N VAL A 201 -13.31 -10.18 10.16
CA VAL A 201 -12.80 -11.48 10.58
C VAL A 201 -11.91 -11.38 11.85
N SER A 202 -11.34 -10.23 12.14
CA SER A 202 -10.58 -10.00 13.38
C SER A 202 -11.43 -10.09 14.66
N PHE A 203 -12.74 -9.95 14.55
CA PHE A 203 -13.64 -10.12 15.71
C PHE A 203 -13.93 -11.58 16.06
N PHE A 204 -13.49 -12.55 15.24
CA PHE A 204 -13.68 -13.97 15.53
C PHE A 204 -12.41 -14.56 16.19
N PRO A 205 -12.46 -14.96 17.48
CA PRO A 205 -11.26 -15.35 18.24
C PRO A 205 -10.70 -16.73 17.86
N ASN A 206 -11.50 -17.63 17.28
CA ASN A 206 -11.13 -19.02 17.01
C ASN A 206 -10.99 -19.32 15.52
N LYS A 207 -10.24 -18.51 14.78
CA LYS A 207 -10.00 -18.73 13.35
C LYS A 207 -8.68 -19.48 13.11
N PRO A 208 -8.58 -20.29 12.03
CA PRO A 208 -7.33 -20.88 11.60
C PRO A 208 -6.26 -19.84 11.29
N ASP A 209 -4.99 -20.13 11.57
CA ASP A 209 -3.86 -19.21 11.33
C ASP A 209 -3.73 -18.79 9.84
N ILE A 210 -4.23 -19.61 8.91
CA ILE A 210 -4.19 -19.37 7.47
C ILE A 210 -5.27 -18.41 6.94
N THR A 211 -6.20 -17.98 7.79
CA THR A 211 -7.42 -17.25 7.39
C THR A 211 -7.10 -15.93 6.67
N ASN A 212 -6.16 -15.14 7.18
CA ASN A 212 -5.83 -13.85 6.58
C ASN A 212 -5.26 -14.02 5.15
N GLY A 213 -4.38 -15.00 4.96
CA GLY A 213 -3.84 -15.35 3.64
C GLY A 213 -4.92 -15.85 2.67
N ALA A 214 -5.83 -16.71 3.16
CA ALA A 214 -6.93 -17.21 2.35
C ALA A 214 -7.87 -16.08 1.86
N ILE A 215 -8.15 -15.10 2.73
CA ILE A 215 -8.92 -13.91 2.36
C ILE A 215 -8.21 -13.14 1.25
N CYS A 216 -6.91 -12.83 1.43
CA CYS A 216 -6.13 -12.08 0.44
C CYS A 216 -6.11 -12.78 -0.93
N ILE A 217 -5.89 -14.09 -0.96
CA ILE A 217 -5.91 -14.88 -2.21
C ILE A 217 -7.31 -14.91 -2.82
N THR A 218 -8.36 -15.04 -2.03
CA THR A 218 -9.75 -15.05 -2.54
C THR A 218 -10.06 -13.75 -3.26
N PHE A 219 -9.75 -12.59 -2.67
CA PHE A 219 -9.94 -11.30 -3.32
C PHE A 219 -9.07 -11.15 -4.58
N ALA A 220 -7.84 -11.66 -4.56
CA ALA A 220 -6.96 -11.65 -5.74
C ALA A 220 -7.56 -12.49 -6.90
N VAL A 221 -8.02 -13.71 -6.62
CA VAL A 221 -8.64 -14.59 -7.62
C VAL A 221 -9.90 -13.97 -8.20
N VAL A 222 -10.76 -13.40 -7.35
CA VAL A 222 -11.97 -12.70 -7.81
C VAL A 222 -11.60 -11.52 -8.72
N SER A 223 -10.55 -10.75 -8.39
CA SER A 223 -10.08 -9.64 -9.22
C SER A 223 -9.55 -10.11 -10.57
N ILE A 224 -8.80 -11.22 -10.61
CA ILE A 224 -8.30 -11.82 -11.87
C ILE A 224 -9.49 -12.28 -12.74
N ILE A 225 -10.46 -12.99 -12.16
CA ILE A 225 -11.64 -13.48 -12.90
C ILE A 225 -12.43 -12.29 -13.47
N PHE A 226 -12.62 -11.24 -12.67
CA PHE A 226 -13.34 -10.05 -13.12
C PHE A 226 -12.63 -9.35 -14.28
N ASP A 227 -11.31 -9.18 -14.19
CA ASP A 227 -10.51 -8.55 -15.23
C ASP A 227 -10.53 -9.38 -16.52
N TYR A 228 -10.37 -10.70 -16.41
CA TYR A 228 -10.46 -11.62 -17.55
C TYR A 228 -11.84 -11.57 -18.23
N ALA A 229 -12.92 -11.57 -17.45
CA ALA A 229 -14.28 -11.47 -18.00
C ALA A 229 -14.48 -10.16 -18.76
N LYS A 230 -14.00 -9.04 -18.22
CA LYS A 230 -14.10 -7.72 -18.84
C LYS A 230 -13.29 -7.62 -20.14
N THR A 231 -12.07 -8.16 -20.15
CA THR A 231 -11.20 -8.15 -21.35
C THR A 231 -11.84 -8.98 -22.47
N ARG A 232 -12.43 -10.13 -22.15
CA ARG A 232 -13.11 -10.98 -23.12
C ARG A 232 -14.38 -10.33 -23.73
N ASP A 233 -15.11 -9.55 -22.95
CA ASP A 233 -16.27 -8.79 -23.45
C ASP A 233 -15.83 -7.59 -24.31
N GLY A 234 -14.71 -6.94 -23.97
CA GLY A 234 -14.10 -5.87 -24.78
C GLY A 234 -13.64 -6.37 -26.16
N ASP A 235 -12.98 -7.51 -26.23
CA ASP A 235 -12.57 -8.12 -27.50
C ASP A 235 -13.74 -8.52 -28.39
N ARG A 236 -14.87 -8.97 -27.80
CA ARG A 236 -16.09 -9.26 -28.57
C ARG A 236 -16.76 -8.02 -29.15
N THR A 237 -16.64 -6.87 -28.48
CA THR A 237 -17.23 -5.60 -28.95
C THR A 237 -16.42 -4.98 -30.09
N ILE A 238 -15.12 -5.28 -30.18
CA ILE A 238 -14.24 -4.81 -31.28
C ILE A 238 -14.38 -5.72 -32.52
N ALA A 239 -14.81 -6.98 -32.33
CA ALA A 239 -14.98 -7.97 -33.42
C ALA A 239 -16.39 -7.99 -34.03
N ALA A 240 -17.33 -7.19 -33.52
CA ALA A 240 -18.70 -7.02 -34.05
C ALA A 240 -18.87 -5.64 -34.68
#